data_f0fee7a5902d156d4720413424546879
#
_entry.id   f0fee7a5902d156d4720413424546879
#
_cell.length_a   1.000
_cell.length_b   1.000
_cell.length_c   1.000
_cell.angle_alpha   90.00
_cell.angle_beta   90.00
_cell.angle_gamma   90.00
#
_symmetry.space_group_name_H-M   'P 1'
#
loop_
_entity.id
_entity.type
_entity.pdbx_description
1 polymer ?
#
loop_
_entity_poly.entity_id
_entity_poly.type
_entity_poly.pdbx_seq_one_letter_code
_entity_poly.pdbx_strand_id
1 'polypeptide(L)'
;FILNIDFPIWCNFYTPRDVVGYWSPTKMEEKITIGNTIINNNDYVMADIDGVVVIPEDKAEDILLKSEKLIATESEIRKAIREGMDPQEAYIKFSVF
;
A
#
# COMPACT_ATOMS: atom_id res chain seq x y z
N PHE A 1 -19.46 15.79 0.12
CA PHE A 1 -18.88 16.32 1.37
C PHE A 1 -17.50 15.71 1.64
N ILE A 2 -17.35 14.37 1.64
CA ILE A 2 -16.09 13.67 1.94
C ILE A 2 -14.93 14.10 1.02
N LEU A 3 -15.18 14.22 -0.28
CA LEU A 3 -14.18 14.67 -1.25
C LEU A 3 -13.70 16.11 -0.99
N ASN A 4 -14.54 16.94 -0.39
CA ASN A 4 -14.19 18.34 -0.10
C ASN A 4 -13.31 18.51 1.14
N ILE A 5 -13.23 17.48 1.99
CA ILE A 5 -12.37 17.45 3.18
C ILE A 5 -11.10 16.62 2.95
N ASP A 6 -10.86 16.20 1.71
CA ASP A 6 -9.69 15.40 1.31
C ASP A 6 -9.51 14.13 2.16
N PHE A 7 -10.63 13.49 2.52
CA PHE A 7 -10.62 12.27 3.30
C PHE A 7 -10.45 11.05 2.38
N PRO A 8 -9.36 10.28 2.49
CA PRO A 8 -9.10 9.17 1.60
C PRO A 8 -10.09 8.02 1.84
N ILE A 9 -10.73 7.55 0.76
CA ILE A 9 -11.67 6.43 0.80
C ILE A 9 -11.37 5.48 -0.36
N TRP A 10 -11.19 4.21 -0.04
CA TRP A 10 -11.12 3.11 -0.99
C TRP A 10 -12.38 2.28 -0.86
N CYS A 11 -13.11 2.08 -1.95
CA CYS A 11 -14.36 1.34 -1.97
C CYS A 11 -14.57 0.62 -3.31
N ASN A 12 -15.36 -0.44 -3.29
CA ASN A 12 -15.68 -1.19 -4.49
C ASN A 12 -16.70 -0.50 -5.39
N PHE A 13 -17.62 0.29 -4.81
CA PHE A 13 -18.68 0.97 -5.53
C PHE A 13 -19.28 2.11 -4.71
N TYR A 14 -20.00 2.98 -5.41
CA TYR A 14 -20.82 4.03 -4.82
C TYR A 14 -22.29 3.64 -4.90
N THR A 15 -23.06 4.00 -3.89
CA THR A 15 -24.51 3.76 -3.85
C THR A 15 -25.23 4.95 -3.23
N PRO A 16 -26.40 5.37 -3.76
CA PRO A 16 -27.23 6.38 -3.14
C PRO A 16 -28.08 5.81 -1.98
N ARG A 17 -27.96 4.53 -1.67
CA ARG A 17 -28.73 3.88 -0.61
C ARG A 17 -28.28 4.38 0.76
N ASP A 18 -29.24 4.79 1.58
CA ASP A 18 -28.96 5.14 2.97
C ASP A 18 -28.58 3.89 3.78
N VAL A 19 -27.73 4.11 4.77
CA VAL A 19 -27.30 3.07 5.72
C VAL A 19 -28.21 2.99 6.95
N VAL A 20 -29.03 4.01 7.19
CA VAL A 20 -29.94 4.07 8.33
C VAL A 20 -30.93 2.91 8.29
N GLY A 21 -30.98 2.13 9.36
CA GLY A 21 -31.84 0.94 9.49
C GLY A 21 -31.33 -0.32 8.79
N TYR A 22 -30.22 -0.23 8.02
CA TYR A 22 -29.62 -1.38 7.35
C TYR A 22 -28.26 -1.76 7.90
N TRP A 23 -27.56 -0.81 8.54
CA TRP A 23 -26.22 -1.03 9.06
C TRP A 23 -26.05 -0.34 10.41
N SER A 24 -25.32 -0.97 11.30
CA SER A 24 -24.84 -0.40 12.55
C SER A 24 -23.49 -0.98 12.93
N PRO A 25 -22.58 -0.18 13.50
CA PRO A 25 -21.31 -0.70 14.00
C PRO A 25 -21.57 -1.60 15.19
N THR A 26 -20.96 -2.80 15.19
CA THR A 26 -21.13 -3.78 16.26
C THR A 26 -19.91 -3.86 17.15
N LYS A 27 -18.72 -3.54 16.64
CA LYS A 27 -17.44 -3.68 17.32
C LYS A 27 -16.46 -2.61 16.89
N MET A 28 -15.52 -2.29 17.76
CA MET A 28 -14.39 -1.41 17.50
C MET A 28 -13.11 -2.05 18.02
N GLU A 29 -11.97 -1.69 17.43
CA GLU A 29 -10.65 -2.19 17.84
C GLU A 29 -10.52 -3.73 17.86
N GLU A 30 -11.21 -4.38 16.95
CA GLU A 30 -11.10 -5.81 16.72
C GLU A 30 -10.58 -6.09 15.31
N LYS A 31 -10.01 -7.27 15.12
CA LYS A 31 -9.62 -7.71 13.78
C LYS A 31 -10.84 -7.76 12.86
N ILE A 32 -10.63 -7.35 11.62
CA ILE A 32 -11.63 -7.41 10.56
C ILE A 32 -11.12 -8.22 9.38
N THR A 33 -12.03 -8.64 8.53
CA THR A 33 -11.68 -9.27 7.25
C THR A 33 -12.34 -8.50 6.12
N ILE A 34 -11.53 -8.05 5.16
CA ILE A 34 -12.00 -7.39 3.95
C ILE A 34 -11.59 -8.24 2.76
N GLY A 35 -12.56 -8.79 2.05
CA GLY A 35 -12.30 -9.81 1.03
C GLY A 35 -11.63 -11.05 1.65
N ASN A 36 -10.40 -11.33 1.23
CA ASN A 36 -9.59 -12.44 1.76
C ASN A 36 -8.48 -11.96 2.70
N THR A 37 -8.42 -10.66 3.01
CA THR A 37 -7.36 -10.06 3.83
C THR A 37 -7.84 -9.87 5.26
N ILE A 38 -7.09 -10.41 6.20
CA ILE A 38 -7.28 -10.18 7.65
C ILE A 38 -6.48 -8.95 8.02
N ILE A 39 -7.11 -8.03 8.74
CA ILE A 39 -6.49 -6.80 9.26
C ILE A 39 -6.64 -6.82 10.77
N ASN A 40 -5.52 -6.77 11.47
CA ASN A 40 -5.51 -6.71 12.92
C ASN A 40 -5.35 -5.26 13.39
N ASN A 41 -5.62 -5.04 14.68
CA ASN A 41 -5.28 -3.75 15.29
C ASN A 41 -3.77 -3.53 15.20
N ASN A 42 -3.40 -2.27 14.97
CA ASN A 42 -2.03 -1.79 14.80
C ASN A 42 -1.35 -2.20 13.48
N ASP A 43 -2.00 -2.99 12.61
CA ASP A 43 -1.46 -3.20 11.26
C ASP A 43 -1.39 -1.86 10.51
N TYR A 44 -0.31 -1.66 9.77
CA TYR A 44 -0.15 -0.49 8.92
C TYR A 44 -0.90 -0.69 7.61
N VAL A 45 -1.52 0.37 7.12
CA VAL A 45 -2.21 0.37 5.83
C VAL A 45 -1.59 1.41 4.93
N MET A 46 -1.07 0.98 3.80
CA MET A 46 -0.60 1.86 2.73
C MET A 46 -1.59 1.77 1.57
N ALA A 47 -2.03 2.91 1.08
CA ALA A 47 -3.04 2.97 0.04
C ALA A 47 -2.77 4.11 -0.95
N ASP A 48 -2.89 3.81 -2.23
CA ASP A 48 -2.76 4.76 -3.32
C ASP A 48 -3.78 4.46 -4.43
N ILE A 49 -3.57 5.02 -5.63
CA ILE A 49 -4.46 4.81 -6.78
C ILE A 49 -4.43 3.36 -7.30
N ASP A 50 -3.35 2.63 -7.06
CA ASP A 50 -3.18 1.25 -7.53
C ASP A 50 -3.83 0.24 -6.58
N GLY A 51 -4.00 0.61 -5.30
CA GLY A 51 -4.67 -0.26 -4.35
C GLY A 51 -4.33 -0.03 -2.89
N VAL A 52 -4.59 -1.06 -2.10
CA VAL A 52 -4.40 -1.05 -0.63
C VAL A 52 -3.56 -2.24 -0.22
N VAL A 53 -2.50 -1.99 0.54
CA VAL A 53 -1.62 -3.02 1.11
C VAL A 53 -1.70 -2.95 2.63
N VAL A 54 -1.84 -4.11 3.27
CA VAL A 54 -1.81 -4.26 4.72
C VAL A 54 -0.46 -4.84 5.13
N ILE A 55 0.22 -4.17 6.04
CA ILE A 55 1.53 -4.54 6.57
C ILE A 55 1.34 -4.91 8.04
N PRO A 56 1.52 -6.19 8.42
CA PRO A 56 1.46 -6.60 9.81
C PRO A 56 2.46 -5.83 10.68
N GLU A 57 2.01 -5.42 11.86
CA GLU A 57 2.83 -4.62 12.79
C GLU A 57 4.19 -5.27 13.07
N ASP A 58 4.22 -6.59 13.28
CA ASP A 58 5.43 -7.36 13.57
C ASP A 58 6.45 -7.43 12.42
N LYS A 59 6.05 -7.04 11.21
CA LYS A 59 6.88 -7.05 10.01
C LYS A 59 7.20 -5.66 9.47
N ALA A 60 6.63 -4.63 10.04
CA ALA A 60 6.70 -3.27 9.50
C ALA A 60 8.15 -2.76 9.40
N GLU A 61 8.96 -2.96 10.44
CA GLU A 61 10.35 -2.53 10.44
C GLU A 61 11.20 -3.26 9.39
N ASP A 62 11.07 -4.59 9.29
CA ASP A 62 11.80 -5.39 8.30
C ASP A 62 11.41 -5.02 6.87
N ILE A 63 10.13 -4.80 6.61
CA ILE A 63 9.62 -4.35 5.32
C ILE A 63 10.15 -2.95 4.99
N LEU A 64 10.12 -2.02 5.94
CA LEU A 64 10.63 -0.66 5.75
C LEU A 64 12.11 -0.68 5.35
N LEU A 65 12.95 -1.40 6.10
CA LEU A 65 14.39 -1.49 5.83
C LEU A 65 14.69 -2.12 4.44
N LYS A 66 13.91 -3.13 4.05
CA LYS A 66 14.02 -3.74 2.72
C LYS A 66 13.61 -2.77 1.62
N SER A 67 12.51 -2.05 1.82
CA SER A 67 12.01 -1.07 0.86
C SER A 67 12.99 0.08 0.64
N GLU A 68 13.60 0.60 1.70
CA GLU A 68 14.63 1.64 1.59
C GLU A 68 15.84 1.20 0.77
N LYS A 69 16.29 -0.06 0.96
CA LYS A 69 17.38 -0.63 0.15
C LYS A 69 16.99 -0.75 -1.31
N LEU A 70 15.77 -1.21 -1.60
CA LEU A 70 15.28 -1.32 -2.97
C LEU A 70 15.21 0.05 -3.66
N ILE A 71 14.67 1.06 -2.98
CA ILE A 71 14.60 2.43 -3.50
C ILE A 71 16.00 2.99 -3.81
N ALA A 72 16.97 2.74 -2.93
CA ALA A 72 18.35 3.16 -3.16
C ALA A 72 18.92 2.49 -4.43
N THR A 73 18.73 1.18 -4.58
CA THR A 73 19.19 0.41 -5.74
C THR A 73 18.51 0.86 -7.04
N GLU A 74 17.20 1.08 -7.02
CA GLU A 74 16.46 1.62 -8.17
C GLU A 74 17.00 3.00 -8.59
N SER A 75 17.38 3.84 -7.63
CA SER A 75 17.95 5.15 -7.91
C SER A 75 19.30 5.03 -8.63
N GLU A 76 20.15 4.08 -8.25
CA GLU A 76 21.41 3.78 -8.91
C GLU A 76 21.20 3.26 -10.33
N ILE A 77 20.25 2.36 -10.53
CA ILE A 77 19.88 1.84 -11.87
C ILE A 77 19.42 2.97 -12.79
N ARG A 78 18.51 3.82 -12.32
CA ARG A 78 18.02 4.96 -13.10
C ARG A 78 19.15 5.92 -13.48
N LYS A 79 20.10 6.14 -12.57
CA LYS A 79 21.29 6.95 -12.84
C LYS A 79 22.15 6.32 -13.91
N ALA A 80 22.48 5.05 -13.80
CA ALA A 80 23.30 4.33 -14.76
C ALA A 80 22.69 4.35 -16.18
N ILE A 81 21.37 4.13 -16.28
CA ILE A 81 20.66 4.19 -17.57
C ILE A 81 20.71 5.61 -18.18
N ARG A 82 20.54 6.65 -17.36
CA ARG A 82 20.66 8.04 -17.83
C ARG A 82 22.07 8.40 -18.30
N GLU A 83 23.10 7.74 -17.75
CA GLU A 83 24.50 7.88 -18.12
C GLU A 83 24.86 7.02 -19.36
N GLY A 84 23.89 6.31 -19.96
CA GLY A 84 24.03 5.59 -21.22
C GLY A 84 24.25 4.09 -21.09
N MET A 85 24.08 3.51 -19.88
CA MET A 85 24.11 2.07 -19.71
C MET A 85 22.87 1.43 -20.35
N ASP A 86 23.02 0.29 -20.98
CA ASP A 86 21.91 -0.49 -21.49
C ASP A 86 20.99 -0.92 -20.34
N PRO A 87 19.66 -0.75 -20.46
CA PRO A 87 18.73 -1.08 -19.39
C PRO A 87 18.82 -2.54 -18.91
N GLN A 88 19.03 -3.48 -19.82
CA GLN A 88 19.14 -4.89 -19.47
C GLN A 88 20.44 -5.17 -18.68
N GLU A 89 21.54 -4.56 -19.10
CA GLU A 89 22.81 -4.65 -18.38
C GLU A 89 22.70 -4.02 -16.99
N ALA A 90 22.00 -2.89 -16.86
CA ALA A 90 21.78 -2.22 -15.58
C ALA A 90 21.01 -3.15 -14.61
N TYR A 91 19.90 -3.77 -15.06
CA TYR A 91 19.15 -4.69 -14.24
C TYR A 91 19.97 -5.92 -13.82
N ILE A 92 20.74 -6.52 -14.71
CA ILE A 92 21.61 -7.66 -14.39
C ILE A 92 22.70 -7.27 -13.39
N LYS A 93 23.32 -6.11 -13.57
CA LYS A 93 24.42 -5.63 -12.72
C LYS A 93 23.98 -5.34 -11.30
N PHE A 94 22.82 -4.72 -11.11
CA PHE A 94 22.33 -4.28 -9.80
C PHE A 94 21.45 -5.31 -9.10
N SER A 95 21.13 -6.43 -9.75
CA SER A 95 20.41 -7.59 -9.15
C SER A 95 19.14 -7.20 -8.38
N VAL A 96 18.21 -6.51 -9.02
CA VAL A 96 16.98 -6.04 -8.36
C VAL A 96 15.91 -7.13 -8.21
N PHE A 97 16.11 -8.29 -8.81
CA PHE A 97 15.20 -9.44 -8.74
C PHE A 97 15.92 -10.71 -8.31
#